data_30ecac729d6f2e0670ef85bda59c630a
#
_entry.id   30ecac729d6f2e0670ef85bda59c630a
#
_cell.length_a   1.000
_cell.length_b   1.000
_cell.length_c   1.000
_cell.angle_alpha   90.00
_cell.angle_beta   90.00
_cell.angle_gamma   90.00
#
_symmetry.space_group_name_H-M   'P 1'
#
loop_
_entity.id
_entity.type
_entity.pdbx_description
1 polymer ?
#
loop_
_entity_poly.entity_id
_entity_poly.type
_entity_poly.pdbx_seq_one_letter_code
_entity_poly.pdbx_strand_id
1 'polypeptide(L)'
;MSAGVIDAICSKSMPHGTNRLIEFLKSSIRAGAFHPFDGPLYAQGGVLQCEKGVTLGPDEIITMDWLAENVVGKIPELDELTEEARALVEFLGIKVDESAAEKKVGPQSDRADENGEQE
;
A
#
# COMPACT_ATOMS: atom_id res chain seq x y z
N MET A 1 16.53 -7.98 -1.86
CA MET A 1 17.06 -9.34 -1.70
C MET A 1 18.20 -9.65 -2.68
N SER A 2 18.06 -9.43 -3.97
CA SER A 2 19.16 -9.70 -4.93
C SER A 2 20.45 -8.95 -4.61
N ALA A 3 20.37 -7.70 -4.18
CA ALA A 3 21.50 -6.87 -3.78
C ALA A 3 21.99 -7.09 -2.33
N GLY A 4 21.37 -8.00 -1.57
CA GLY A 4 21.72 -8.26 -0.18
C GLY A 4 21.37 -7.18 0.84
N VAL A 5 20.63 -6.14 0.41
CA VAL A 5 20.23 -5.01 1.28
C VAL A 5 19.06 -5.40 2.19
N ILE A 6 18.18 -6.30 1.72
CA ILE A 6 17.02 -6.79 2.48
C ILE A 6 17.14 -8.31 2.60
N ASP A 7 16.90 -8.84 3.78
CA ASP A 7 16.85 -10.26 4.05
C ASP A 7 15.66 -10.61 4.95
N ALA A 8 15.23 -11.86 4.90
CA ALA A 8 14.19 -12.42 5.75
C ALA A 8 14.83 -13.37 6.76
N ILE A 9 14.59 -13.15 8.04
CA ILE A 9 15.03 -14.00 9.13
C ILE A 9 13.83 -14.78 9.68
N CYS A 10 13.90 -16.09 9.60
CA CYS A 10 12.84 -16.96 10.08
C CYS A 10 12.94 -17.21 11.58
N SER A 11 11.80 -17.26 12.27
CA SER A 11 11.75 -17.69 13.65
C SER A 11 12.20 -19.15 13.81
N LYS A 12 12.93 -19.46 14.88
CA LYS A 12 13.34 -20.83 15.21
C LYS A 12 12.17 -21.77 15.47
N SER A 13 10.99 -21.24 15.78
CA SER A 13 9.76 -22.00 16.01
C SER A 13 8.98 -22.34 14.73
N MET A 14 9.44 -21.87 13.58
CA MET A 14 8.79 -22.18 12.31
C MET A 14 8.95 -23.67 11.92
N PRO A 15 7.91 -24.26 11.31
CA PRO A 15 8.02 -25.62 10.74
C PRO A 15 9.16 -25.71 9.72
N HIS A 16 9.86 -26.85 9.72
CA HIS A 16 10.99 -27.08 8.80
C HIS A 16 10.62 -26.91 7.33
N GLY A 17 9.40 -27.32 6.94
CA GLY A 17 8.92 -27.14 5.56
C GLY A 17 8.81 -25.69 5.16
N THR A 18 8.34 -24.81 6.05
CA THR A 18 8.24 -23.37 5.81
C THR A 18 9.62 -22.74 5.68
N ASN A 19 10.56 -23.08 6.54
CA ASN A 19 11.95 -22.61 6.44
C ASN A 19 12.59 -22.98 5.10
N ARG A 20 12.41 -24.23 4.65
CA ARG A 20 12.93 -24.69 3.35
C ARG A 20 12.32 -23.93 2.18
N LEU A 21 11.01 -23.63 2.22
CA LEU A 21 10.34 -22.85 1.21
C LEU A 21 10.89 -21.43 1.14
N ILE A 22 11.08 -20.78 2.29
CA ILE A 22 11.62 -19.41 2.36
C ILE A 22 13.06 -19.38 1.80
N GLU A 23 13.92 -20.32 2.18
CA GLU A 23 15.28 -20.41 1.65
C GLU A 23 15.30 -20.67 0.14
N PHE A 24 14.39 -21.51 -0.36
CA PHE A 24 14.22 -21.73 -1.80
C PHE A 24 13.82 -20.44 -2.52
N LEU A 25 12.83 -19.68 -2.01
CA LEU A 25 12.40 -18.39 -2.57
C LEU A 25 13.53 -17.36 -2.54
N LYS A 26 14.25 -17.24 -1.42
CA LYS A 26 15.42 -16.36 -1.31
C LYS A 26 16.48 -16.68 -2.38
N SER A 27 16.77 -17.96 -2.55
CA SER A 27 17.74 -18.42 -3.54
C SER A 27 17.27 -18.13 -4.97
N SER A 28 15.99 -18.34 -5.26
CA SER A 28 15.40 -18.08 -6.58
C SER A 28 15.41 -16.58 -6.92
N ILE A 29 15.11 -15.71 -5.96
CA ILE A 29 15.19 -14.25 -6.13
C ILE A 29 16.64 -13.81 -6.38
N ARG A 30 17.59 -14.35 -5.60
CA ARG A 30 19.03 -14.03 -5.79
C ARG A 30 19.56 -14.46 -7.14
N ALA A 31 19.10 -15.62 -7.63
CA ALA A 31 19.46 -16.15 -8.94
C ALA A 31 18.75 -15.47 -10.12
N GLY A 32 17.79 -14.57 -9.86
CA GLY A 32 16.95 -13.96 -10.89
C GLY A 32 15.96 -14.93 -11.55
N ALA A 33 15.75 -16.11 -10.96
CA ALA A 33 14.81 -17.10 -11.46
C ALA A 33 13.36 -16.83 -11.03
N PHE A 34 13.17 -15.95 -10.06
CA PHE A 34 11.88 -15.50 -9.58
C PHE A 34 11.94 -14.02 -9.27
N HIS A 35 11.01 -13.24 -9.80
CA HIS A 35 10.86 -11.83 -9.51
C HIS A 35 9.47 -11.59 -8.90
N PRO A 36 9.39 -11.08 -7.65
CA PRO A 36 8.10 -10.93 -6.96
C PRO A 36 7.11 -9.99 -7.62
N PHE A 37 7.59 -9.13 -8.54
CA PHE A 37 6.80 -8.13 -9.25
C PHE A 37 6.63 -8.46 -10.74
N ASP A 38 6.72 -9.77 -11.09
CA ASP A 38 6.33 -10.22 -12.42
C ASP A 38 4.80 -10.28 -12.54
N GLY A 39 4.27 -9.74 -13.63
CA GLY A 39 2.84 -9.75 -13.92
C GLY A 39 2.30 -11.14 -14.34
N PRO A 40 0.98 -11.34 -14.23
CA PRO A 40 0.01 -10.29 -13.96
C PRO A 40 -0.11 -9.96 -12.47
N LEU A 41 -0.17 -8.68 -12.14
CA LEU A 41 -0.38 -8.21 -10.78
C LEU A 41 -1.69 -7.41 -10.72
N TYR A 42 -2.48 -7.69 -9.70
CA TYR A 42 -3.75 -7.02 -9.47
C TYR A 42 -3.72 -6.29 -8.14
N ALA A 43 -4.22 -5.06 -8.15
CA ALA A 43 -4.54 -4.33 -6.93
C ALA A 43 -5.83 -4.86 -6.31
N GLN A 44 -6.10 -4.46 -5.08
CA GLN A 44 -7.39 -4.68 -4.42
C GLN A 44 -8.54 -4.21 -5.33
N GLY A 45 -9.62 -4.98 -5.34
CA GLY A 45 -10.74 -4.72 -6.25
C GLY A 45 -10.55 -5.26 -7.68
N GLY A 46 -9.47 -6.01 -7.94
CA GLY A 46 -9.23 -6.68 -9.22
C GLY A 46 -8.70 -5.76 -10.33
N VAL A 47 -8.17 -4.60 -9.98
CA VAL A 47 -7.59 -3.66 -10.95
C VAL A 47 -6.22 -4.17 -11.41
N LEU A 48 -6.04 -4.40 -12.71
CA LEU A 48 -4.77 -4.83 -13.29
C LEU A 48 -3.73 -3.70 -13.21
N GLN A 49 -2.62 -3.96 -12.52
CA GLN A 49 -1.51 -3.02 -12.35
C GLN A 49 -0.29 -3.38 -13.20
N CYS A 50 -0.07 -4.66 -13.44
CA CYS A 50 1.02 -5.14 -14.28
C CYS A 50 0.54 -6.27 -15.18
N GLU A 51 0.78 -6.18 -16.49
CA GLU A 51 0.36 -7.16 -17.46
C GLU A 51 1.21 -8.45 -17.39
N LYS A 52 0.65 -9.54 -17.90
CA LYS A 52 1.38 -10.81 -17.98
C LYS A 52 2.64 -10.67 -18.83
N GLY A 53 3.77 -11.11 -18.28
CA GLY A 53 5.07 -11.09 -18.96
C GLY A 53 5.79 -9.74 -18.86
N VAL A 54 5.24 -8.82 -18.11
CA VAL A 54 5.89 -7.54 -17.75
C VAL A 54 6.37 -7.66 -16.30
N THR A 55 7.50 -7.05 -15.99
CA THR A 55 8.06 -6.93 -14.64
C THR A 55 8.06 -5.45 -14.25
N LEU A 56 7.54 -5.11 -13.07
CA LEU A 56 7.61 -3.73 -12.57
C LEU A 56 9.06 -3.33 -12.35
N GLY A 57 9.40 -2.14 -12.82
CA GLY A 57 10.71 -1.54 -12.63
C GLY A 57 10.92 -1.01 -11.21
N PRO A 58 12.19 -0.69 -10.84
CA PRO A 58 12.49 -0.14 -9.52
C PRO A 58 11.72 1.12 -9.17
N ASP A 59 11.53 2.01 -10.13
CA ASP A 59 10.81 3.27 -9.92
C ASP A 59 9.32 3.03 -9.65
N GLU A 60 8.71 2.11 -10.37
CA GLU A 60 7.31 1.70 -10.16
C GLU A 60 7.10 1.01 -8.81
N ILE A 61 8.08 0.20 -8.38
CA ILE A 61 8.03 -0.48 -7.07
C ILE A 61 8.17 0.52 -5.93
N ILE A 62 9.07 1.50 -6.04
CA ILE A 62 9.31 2.50 -4.99
C ILE A 62 8.13 3.46 -4.85
N THR A 63 7.45 3.78 -5.96
CA THR A 63 6.31 4.69 -5.98
C THR A 63 4.95 3.99 -5.90
N MET A 64 4.94 2.68 -5.60
CA MET A 64 3.72 1.89 -5.49
C MET A 64 2.79 2.46 -4.41
N ASP A 65 1.59 2.86 -4.81
CA ASP A 65 0.54 3.46 -3.97
C ASP A 65 -0.71 2.55 -3.82
N TRP A 66 -0.57 1.29 -4.19
CA TRP A 66 -1.64 0.30 -4.14
C TRP A 66 -1.22 -0.96 -3.38
N LEU A 67 -2.20 -1.68 -2.85
CA LEU A 67 -2.02 -2.99 -2.22
C LEU A 67 -2.42 -4.10 -3.18
N ALA A 68 -1.65 -5.19 -3.21
CA ALA A 68 -2.01 -6.37 -3.99
C ALA A 68 -3.33 -7.00 -3.51
N GLU A 69 -4.05 -7.66 -4.40
CA GLU A 69 -5.39 -8.21 -4.14
C GLU A 69 -5.45 -9.19 -2.96
N ASN A 70 -4.34 -9.87 -2.66
CA ASN A 70 -4.23 -10.82 -1.56
C ASN A 70 -3.90 -10.16 -0.21
N VAL A 71 -3.68 -8.85 -0.17
CA VAL A 71 -3.42 -8.09 1.06
C VAL A 71 -4.72 -7.63 1.67
N VAL A 72 -4.91 -7.91 2.95
CA VAL A 72 -6.06 -7.43 3.73
C VAL A 72 -5.65 -6.18 4.48
N GLY A 73 -6.32 -5.06 4.19
CA GLY A 73 -6.02 -3.77 4.82
C GLY A 73 -6.20 -2.61 3.85
N LYS A 74 -5.78 -1.44 4.28
CA LYS A 74 -5.71 -0.23 3.46
C LYS A 74 -4.41 0.52 3.74
N ILE A 75 -3.96 1.30 2.78
CA ILE A 75 -2.90 2.28 3.02
C ILE A 75 -3.52 3.39 3.88
N PRO A 76 -2.91 3.76 5.02
CA PRO A 76 -3.45 4.81 5.87
C PRO A 76 -3.46 6.16 5.14
N GLU A 77 -4.52 6.93 5.35
CA GLU A 77 -4.56 8.33 4.93
C GLU A 77 -3.73 9.18 5.91
N LEU A 78 -3.31 10.37 5.51
CA LEU A 78 -2.44 11.22 6.34
C LEU A 78 -3.07 11.61 7.67
N ASP A 79 -4.38 11.82 7.68
CA ASP A 79 -5.14 12.16 8.88
C ASP A 79 -5.25 10.99 9.88
N GLU A 80 -5.00 9.76 9.39
CA GLU A 80 -4.94 8.55 10.22
C GLU A 80 -3.54 8.30 10.82
N LEU A 81 -2.52 9.05 10.37
CA LEU A 81 -1.16 8.92 10.87
C LEU A 81 -0.96 9.70 12.17
N THR A 82 -0.10 9.17 13.04
CA THR A 82 0.39 9.93 14.21
C THR A 82 1.17 11.16 13.74
N GLU A 83 1.28 12.16 14.59
CA GLU A 83 1.99 13.41 14.29
C GLU A 83 3.47 13.16 13.91
N GLU A 84 4.12 12.23 14.60
CA GLU A 84 5.51 11.81 14.31
C GLU A 84 5.63 11.12 12.95
N ALA A 85 4.69 10.23 12.60
CA ALA A 85 4.68 9.53 11.32
C ALA A 85 4.37 10.49 10.17
N ARG A 86 3.49 11.47 10.37
CA ARG A 86 3.15 12.50 9.39
C ARG A 86 4.36 13.36 9.05
N ALA A 87 5.08 13.84 10.06
CA ALA A 87 6.32 14.60 9.86
C ALA A 87 7.39 13.81 9.07
N LEU A 88 7.47 12.49 9.27
CA LEU A 88 8.37 11.63 8.52
C LEU A 88 7.96 11.48 7.05
N VAL A 89 6.67 11.31 6.79
CA VAL A 89 6.11 11.20 5.44
C VAL A 89 6.33 12.49 4.64
N GLU A 90 6.10 13.64 5.24
CA GLU A 90 6.37 14.96 4.65
C GLU A 90 7.86 15.14 4.36
N PHE A 91 8.72 14.75 5.29
CA PHE A 91 10.18 14.82 5.12
C PHE A 91 10.68 13.96 3.95
N LEU A 92 10.09 12.77 3.74
CA LEU A 92 10.43 11.88 2.64
C LEU A 92 9.91 12.36 1.28
N GLY A 93 9.17 13.48 1.22
CA GLY A 93 8.67 14.09 -0.01
C GLY A 93 7.59 13.27 -0.69
N ILE A 94 6.89 12.41 0.04
CA ILE A 94 5.71 11.72 -0.47
C ILE A 94 4.64 12.79 -0.72
N LYS A 95 4.35 13.03 -1.99
CA LYS A 95 3.32 14.00 -2.39
C LYS A 95 1.98 13.50 -1.90
N VAL A 96 1.44 14.21 -0.93
CA VAL A 96 0.06 14.06 -0.52
C VAL A 96 -0.79 14.79 -1.54
N ASP A 97 -1.68 14.07 -2.21
CA ASP A 97 -2.69 14.70 -3.06
C ASP A 97 -3.64 15.52 -2.17
N GLU A 98 -3.40 16.82 -2.07
CA GLU A 98 -4.28 17.77 -1.39
C GLU A 98 -5.70 17.78 -1.98
N SER A 99 -5.91 17.21 -3.17
CA SER A 99 -7.21 17.12 -3.82
C SER A 99 -8.23 16.23 -3.10
N ALA A 100 -7.77 15.34 -2.22
CA ALA A 100 -8.66 14.46 -1.44
C ALA A 100 -9.22 15.16 -0.19
N ALA A 101 -8.52 16.16 0.34
CA ALA A 101 -8.93 16.88 1.55
C ALA A 101 -10.09 17.88 1.28
N GLU A 102 -10.16 18.46 0.09
CA GLU A 102 -11.21 19.46 -0.26
C GLU A 102 -12.59 18.84 -0.54
N LYS A 103 -12.68 17.53 -0.81
CA LYS A 103 -13.97 16.89 -1.08
C LYS A 103 -14.85 16.60 0.14
N LYS A 104 -14.37 16.79 1.35
CA LYS A 104 -15.14 16.50 2.59
C LYS A 104 -15.84 17.70 3.22
N VAL A 105 -15.73 18.90 2.65
CA VAL A 105 -16.50 20.06 3.11
C VAL A 105 -17.70 20.27 2.18
N GLY A 106 -18.68 19.40 2.29
CA GLY A 106 -20.00 19.66 1.74
C GLY A 106 -20.73 20.70 2.60
N PRO A 107 -21.55 21.57 2.00
CA PRO A 107 -22.19 22.65 2.74
C PRO A 107 -23.17 22.08 3.77
N GLN A 108 -22.95 22.43 5.01
CA GLN A 108 -23.89 22.25 6.09
C GLN A 108 -25.13 23.10 5.74
N SER A 109 -26.23 22.45 5.36
CA SER A 109 -27.49 23.12 5.15
C SER A 109 -28.03 23.58 6.49
N ASP A 110 -28.01 24.87 6.70
CA ASP A 110 -28.82 25.58 7.73
C ASP A 110 -30.27 25.20 7.51
N ARG A 111 -30.81 24.39 8.38
CA ARG A 111 -32.26 24.32 8.59
C ARG A 111 -32.60 25.39 9.58
N ALA A 112 -33.01 26.51 9.05
CA ALA A 112 -33.76 27.53 9.82
C ALA A 112 -35.09 26.95 10.24
N ASP A 113 -35.32 26.95 11.52
CA ASP A 113 -36.63 26.77 12.16
C ASP A 113 -37.52 27.93 11.79
N GLU A 114 -38.55 27.71 11.00
CA GLU A 114 -39.72 28.58 10.95
C GLU A 114 -40.88 27.90 11.70
N ASN A 115 -40.94 28.20 12.95
CA ASN A 115 -42.16 28.04 13.74
C ASN A 115 -42.96 29.32 13.59
N GLY A 116 -43.96 29.32 12.70
CA GLY A 116 -44.96 30.34 12.57
C GLY A 116 -46.18 29.98 13.38
N GLU A 117 -46.42 30.77 14.42
CA GLU A 117 -47.70 30.87 15.12
C GLU A 117 -48.80 31.30 14.17
N GLN A 118 -49.94 30.70 14.27
CA GLN A 118 -51.24 31.38 14.14
C GLN A 118 -52.37 30.52 14.72
N GLU A 119 -53.03 31.11 15.71
CA GLU A 119 -54.44 31.11 16.12
C GLU A 119 -55.21 29.79 16.19
#